data_8b0b814d8863bce94dd79aa8d5dff8ba
#
_entry.id   8b0b814d8863bce94dd79aa8d5dff8ba
#
_cell.length_a   1.000
_cell.length_b   1.000
_cell.length_c   1.000
_cell.angle_alpha   90.00
_cell.angle_beta   90.00
_cell.angle_gamma   90.00
#
_symmetry.space_group_name_H-M   'P 1'
#
loop_
_entity.id
_entity.type
_entity.pdbx_description
1 polymer ?
#
loop_
_entity_poly.entity_id
_entity_poly.type
_entity_poly.pdbx_seq_one_letter_code
_entity_poly.pdbx_strand_id
1 'polypeptide(L)'
;MLVKRSARTYLKMGTAALAAILLVTCHKALPPDGVCSYEPLPAGAQVPSGQGGIQVLASTDAYFAVRDTTGKQTASEHVNAITPVPPGDYQVVLNGSAHSTAVQSKMLTKCKTGAVLVNGKTDEYYAVLDSATRQLASAHVASALSLFPGSYTVRLNNSDVGANLQPGALLELKPGTLNVDVGTDEYYAVLDGATRQLASSHVGQALGVFAGSYLVRINNSDTKAEVRTGEFTNVPAGILVVHGSTDEYYAVMNNAGAQLASAHLEKPLAFVPGTYNVKVNNTTTPVTMVSGVTTEVKTGAVVLQGSTDEYYAIIDSAGTQLASAHLGRALSLMPGAYRAKLNNIAMAVQVDAGHSGEYQSGSLTVRTAGSDYYAVLDASGTQLVSKQVNQPVSVPAGKYSVRLGNNSRPATVTAGQSVVLNW
;
A
#
# COMPACT_ATOMS: atom_id res chain seq x y z
N MET A 1 1.65 18.44 -77.85
CA MET A 1 2.58 19.10 -78.77
C MET A 1 3.96 18.62 -78.29
N LEU A 2 4.47 17.53 -78.85
CA LEU A 2 5.50 17.39 -79.88
C LEU A 2 6.77 18.24 -79.52
N VAL A 3 7.97 17.72 -79.41
CA VAL A 3 8.73 16.95 -80.42
C VAL A 3 9.91 16.24 -79.75
N LYS A 4 10.16 15.00 -80.22
CA LYS A 4 11.35 14.14 -80.17
C LYS A 4 12.58 14.72 -80.82
N ARG A 5 13.75 14.27 -80.40
CA ARG A 5 14.89 13.73 -81.25
C ARG A 5 16.04 13.36 -80.28
N SER A 6 16.49 12.15 -80.08
CA SER A 6 17.16 11.14 -80.87
C SER A 6 18.50 11.59 -81.59
N ALA A 7 19.58 10.97 -81.15
CA ALA A 7 20.68 10.38 -81.95
C ALA A 7 21.88 10.00 -81.09
N ARG A 8 22.15 8.77 -80.87
CA ARG A 8 23.08 7.80 -81.54
C ARG A 8 24.61 8.08 -81.38
N THR A 9 25.24 7.26 -80.57
CA THR A 9 26.33 6.30 -80.76
C THR A 9 27.61 6.84 -81.36
N TYR A 10 28.76 6.67 -80.65
CA TYR A 10 29.97 6.01 -81.18
C TYR A 10 30.77 5.33 -80.06
N LEU A 11 31.05 4.08 -80.27
CA LEU A 11 31.91 3.14 -79.56
C LEU A 11 33.36 3.46 -79.90
N LYS A 12 34.25 3.58 -78.87
CA LYS A 12 35.68 3.28 -79.08
C LYS A 12 36.23 2.56 -77.83
N MET A 13 36.70 1.34 -78.13
CA MET A 13 37.53 0.52 -77.22
C MET A 13 38.90 1.20 -77.00
N GLY A 14 39.33 1.13 -75.76
CA GLY A 14 40.72 1.54 -75.42
C GLY A 14 41.08 1.02 -74.03
N THR A 15 41.80 -0.11 -74.03
CA THR A 15 42.79 -0.66 -73.09
C THR A 15 42.61 -0.43 -71.59
N ALA A 16 42.48 -1.56 -70.92
CA ALA A 16 42.50 -1.72 -69.45
C ALA A 16 43.83 -1.27 -68.83
N ALA A 17 43.77 -0.33 -67.90
CA ALA A 17 44.77 -0.15 -66.85
C ALA A 17 44.10 -0.41 -65.50
N LEU A 18 44.46 -1.53 -64.88
CA LEU A 18 44.05 -1.89 -63.53
C LEU A 18 44.71 -0.90 -62.54
N ALA A 19 44.09 0.18 -62.22
CA ALA A 19 44.45 1.00 -61.07
C ALA A 19 43.76 0.44 -59.86
N ALA A 20 44.47 -0.25 -58.98
CA ALA A 20 44.03 -0.60 -57.65
C ALA A 20 43.77 0.71 -56.84
N ILE A 21 42.55 1.15 -56.81
CA ILE A 21 42.13 2.21 -55.89
C ILE A 21 42.13 1.61 -54.47
N LEU A 22 43.26 1.86 -53.76
CA LEU A 22 43.24 1.73 -52.32
C LEU A 22 42.17 2.72 -51.78
N LEU A 23 40.96 2.24 -51.46
CA LEU A 23 40.01 2.95 -50.67
C LEU A 23 40.61 3.06 -49.28
N VAL A 24 41.43 4.07 -49.04
CA VAL A 24 41.68 4.57 -47.69
C VAL A 24 40.38 5.20 -47.24
N THR A 25 39.56 4.41 -46.54
CA THR A 25 38.44 4.97 -45.80
C THR A 25 39.03 5.87 -44.70
N CYS A 26 39.18 7.17 -45.01
CA CYS A 26 39.34 8.17 -43.98
C CYS A 26 38.12 8.11 -43.08
N HIS A 27 38.20 7.38 -42.00
CA HIS A 27 37.23 7.51 -40.90
C HIS A 27 37.33 8.94 -40.39
N LYS A 28 36.34 9.74 -40.74
CA LYS A 28 36.19 11.10 -40.22
C LYS A 28 36.02 10.96 -38.72
N ALA A 29 37.07 11.30 -37.96
CA ALA A 29 36.96 11.34 -36.50
C ALA A 29 35.74 12.15 -36.13
N LEU A 30 34.84 11.57 -35.31
CA LEU A 30 33.75 12.32 -34.72
C LEU A 30 34.35 13.53 -33.95
N PRO A 31 33.82 14.75 -34.10
CA PRO A 31 34.32 15.86 -33.31
C PRO A 31 34.19 15.52 -31.84
N PRO A 32 35.12 15.95 -30.98
CA PRO A 32 35.04 15.72 -29.56
C PRO A 32 33.73 16.36 -29.07
N ASP A 33 32.84 15.55 -28.55
CA ASP A 33 31.53 15.94 -28.04
C ASP A 33 31.60 16.35 -26.57
N GLY A 34 32.80 16.46 -26.01
CA GLY A 34 33.05 16.75 -24.61
C GLY A 34 32.94 15.52 -23.68
N VAL A 35 32.47 14.38 -24.19
CA VAL A 35 32.39 13.10 -23.44
C VAL A 35 33.63 12.28 -23.67
N CYS A 36 34.01 12.05 -24.95
CA CYS A 36 35.21 11.30 -25.31
C CYS A 36 36.30 12.21 -25.91
N SER A 37 37.55 11.91 -25.60
CA SER A 37 38.76 12.54 -26.16
C SER A 37 39.66 11.48 -26.74
N TYR A 38 40.54 11.91 -27.68
CA TYR A 38 41.48 11.04 -28.40
C TYR A 38 42.91 11.47 -28.09
N GLU A 39 43.73 10.54 -27.60
CA GLU A 39 45.12 10.78 -27.27
C GLU A 39 45.98 9.61 -27.77
N PRO A 40 47.29 9.77 -28.00
CA PRO A 40 48.18 8.64 -28.30
C PRO A 40 48.12 7.58 -27.19
N LEU A 41 48.22 6.30 -27.55
CA LEU A 41 48.33 5.24 -26.57
C LEU A 41 49.51 5.51 -25.64
N PRO A 42 49.35 5.37 -24.31
CA PRO A 42 50.43 5.56 -23.37
C PRO A 42 51.53 4.52 -23.56
N ALA A 43 52.78 4.88 -23.30
CA ALA A 43 53.89 3.96 -23.38
C ALA A 43 53.67 2.75 -22.48
N GLY A 44 53.85 1.54 -23.02
CA GLY A 44 53.63 0.28 -22.29
C GLY A 44 52.17 -0.21 -22.26
N ALA A 45 51.22 0.47 -22.92
CA ALA A 45 49.85 -0.03 -23.04
C ALA A 45 49.84 -1.39 -23.78
N GLN A 46 49.16 -2.37 -23.18
CA GLN A 46 49.05 -3.73 -23.75
C GLN A 46 47.95 -3.75 -24.85
N VAL A 47 48.21 -3.05 -25.95
CA VAL A 47 47.31 -2.97 -27.10
C VAL A 47 47.98 -3.59 -28.32
N PRO A 48 47.40 -4.61 -28.97
CA PRO A 48 47.93 -5.25 -30.15
C PRO A 48 48.22 -4.27 -31.31
N SER A 49 49.24 -4.57 -32.13
CA SER A 49 49.58 -3.75 -33.30
C SER A 49 48.39 -3.61 -34.25
N GLY A 50 48.13 -2.38 -34.70
CA GLY A 50 46.99 -2.07 -35.57
C GLY A 50 45.67 -1.79 -34.85
N GLN A 51 45.58 -2.04 -33.56
CA GLN A 51 44.41 -1.71 -32.74
C GLN A 51 44.54 -0.34 -32.08
N GLY A 52 43.43 0.16 -31.56
CA GLY A 52 43.33 1.27 -30.61
C GLY A 52 42.85 0.79 -29.26
N GLY A 53 42.75 1.70 -28.31
CA GLY A 53 42.22 1.43 -26.95
C GLY A 53 40.97 2.25 -26.64
N ILE A 54 40.09 1.68 -25.85
CA ILE A 54 39.00 2.40 -25.19
C ILE A 54 39.26 2.38 -23.69
N GLN A 55 39.08 3.51 -23.05
CA GLN A 55 39.10 3.67 -21.59
C GLN A 55 37.86 4.46 -21.14
N VAL A 56 37.07 3.90 -20.22
CA VAL A 56 35.92 4.57 -19.60
C VAL A 56 36.36 5.03 -18.21
N LEU A 57 36.41 6.35 -18.02
CA LEU A 57 36.74 6.94 -16.75
C LEU A 57 35.48 7.08 -15.87
N ALA A 58 35.44 6.33 -14.78
CA ALA A 58 34.33 6.35 -13.84
C ALA A 58 34.83 6.41 -12.39
N SER A 59 34.03 6.98 -11.51
CA SER A 59 34.32 7.10 -10.08
C SER A 59 33.78 5.93 -9.25
N THR A 60 32.98 5.05 -9.85
CA THR A 60 32.42 3.86 -9.21
C THR A 60 33.01 2.61 -9.85
N ASP A 61 33.12 1.52 -9.09
CA ASP A 61 33.53 0.23 -9.63
C ASP A 61 32.41 -0.36 -10.49
N ALA A 62 32.72 -0.60 -11.76
CA ALA A 62 31.77 -1.13 -12.73
C ALA A 62 32.49 -1.76 -13.94
N TYR A 63 31.74 -2.54 -14.71
CA TYR A 63 32.17 -3.03 -16.00
C TYR A 63 31.51 -2.25 -17.14
N PHE A 64 32.25 -1.90 -18.16
CA PHE A 64 31.67 -1.40 -19.40
C PHE A 64 31.75 -2.44 -20.50
N ALA A 65 30.84 -2.36 -21.45
CA ALA A 65 30.83 -3.17 -22.68
C ALA A 65 31.07 -2.29 -23.90
N VAL A 66 31.83 -2.82 -24.85
CA VAL A 66 32.02 -2.22 -26.17
C VAL A 66 31.21 -3.03 -27.17
N ARG A 67 30.34 -2.38 -27.93
CA ARG A 67 29.47 -3.00 -28.93
C ARG A 67 29.79 -2.41 -30.30
N ASP A 68 29.80 -3.26 -31.33
CA ASP A 68 29.91 -2.81 -32.70
C ASP A 68 28.61 -2.17 -33.22
N THR A 69 28.60 -1.70 -34.44
CA THR A 69 27.47 -1.05 -35.10
C THR A 69 26.27 -1.99 -35.31
N THR A 70 26.46 -3.31 -35.16
CA THR A 70 25.37 -4.30 -35.19
C THR A 70 24.76 -4.54 -33.81
N GLY A 71 25.33 -3.93 -32.74
CA GLY A 71 24.94 -4.13 -31.34
C GLY A 71 25.59 -5.35 -30.67
N LYS A 72 26.45 -6.09 -31.38
CA LYS A 72 27.18 -7.23 -30.82
C LYS A 72 28.30 -6.75 -29.92
N GLN A 73 28.37 -7.31 -28.70
CA GLN A 73 29.45 -7.04 -27.77
C GLN A 73 30.77 -7.63 -28.30
N THR A 74 31.77 -6.77 -28.48
CA THR A 74 33.11 -7.11 -28.97
C THR A 74 34.16 -7.17 -27.86
N ALA A 75 33.94 -6.40 -26.76
CA ALA A 75 34.81 -6.38 -25.61
C ALA A 75 34.04 -5.98 -24.33
N SER A 76 34.64 -6.23 -23.18
CA SER A 76 34.14 -5.78 -21.87
C SER A 76 35.34 -5.71 -20.93
N GLU A 77 35.38 -4.68 -20.09
CA GLU A 77 36.48 -4.48 -19.14
C GLU A 77 35.98 -3.65 -17.92
N HIS A 78 36.75 -3.66 -16.86
CA HIS A 78 36.60 -2.75 -15.75
C HIS A 78 36.79 -1.29 -16.16
N VAL A 79 36.03 -0.40 -15.59
CA VAL A 79 36.26 1.04 -15.76
C VAL A 79 37.69 1.39 -15.37
N ASN A 80 38.24 2.46 -15.97
CA ASN A 80 39.60 2.95 -15.82
C ASN A 80 40.69 2.05 -16.43
N ALA A 81 40.38 0.82 -16.90
CA ALA A 81 41.32 -0.02 -17.65
C ALA A 81 41.23 0.27 -19.16
N ILE A 82 42.34 0.02 -19.90
CA ILE A 82 42.37 0.18 -21.35
C ILE A 82 41.97 -1.13 -22.02
N THR A 83 40.93 -1.09 -22.82
CA THR A 83 40.44 -2.24 -23.60
C THR A 83 40.88 -2.14 -25.02
N PRO A 84 41.70 -3.09 -25.57
CA PRO A 84 42.06 -3.12 -26.96
C PRO A 84 40.86 -3.46 -27.86
N VAL A 85 40.66 -2.70 -28.92
CA VAL A 85 39.65 -2.99 -29.96
C VAL A 85 40.17 -2.58 -31.34
N PRO A 86 39.71 -3.24 -32.43
CA PRO A 86 40.05 -2.81 -33.81
C PRO A 86 39.57 -1.38 -34.06
N PRO A 87 40.18 -0.65 -35.02
CA PRO A 87 39.66 0.64 -35.47
C PRO A 87 38.25 0.50 -36.03
N GLY A 88 37.34 1.44 -35.64
CA GLY A 88 35.95 1.40 -36.08
C GLY A 88 35.06 2.26 -35.20
N ASP A 89 33.74 2.24 -35.49
CA ASP A 89 32.71 2.91 -34.71
C ASP A 89 32.09 1.94 -33.73
N TYR A 90 31.94 2.38 -32.50
CA TYR A 90 31.45 1.57 -31.38
C TYR A 90 30.43 2.31 -30.55
N GLN A 91 29.60 1.55 -29.86
CA GLN A 91 28.78 1.99 -28.76
C GLN A 91 29.40 1.46 -27.47
N VAL A 92 29.77 2.34 -26.57
CA VAL A 92 30.25 2.00 -25.23
C VAL A 92 29.11 2.07 -24.28
N VAL A 93 28.87 1.02 -23.50
CA VAL A 93 27.72 0.89 -22.57
C VAL A 93 28.24 0.71 -21.17
N LEU A 94 27.77 1.55 -20.25
CA LEU A 94 28.04 1.48 -18.82
C LEU A 94 26.72 1.62 -18.04
N ASN A 95 26.40 0.65 -17.17
CA ASN A 95 25.18 0.66 -16.37
C ASN A 95 23.92 1.00 -17.20
N GLY A 96 23.79 0.38 -18.39
CA GLY A 96 22.68 0.60 -19.31
C GLY A 96 22.68 1.91 -20.07
N SER A 97 23.48 2.91 -19.66
CA SER A 97 23.70 4.13 -20.44
C SER A 97 24.71 3.87 -21.55
N ALA A 98 24.53 4.51 -22.70
CA ALA A 98 25.35 4.25 -23.87
C ALA A 98 25.86 5.55 -24.49
N HIS A 99 27.08 5.49 -25.04
CA HIS A 99 27.69 6.57 -25.78
C HIS A 99 28.38 6.04 -27.05
N SER A 100 28.16 6.70 -28.20
CA SER A 100 28.77 6.31 -29.45
C SER A 100 30.10 7.03 -29.62
N THR A 101 31.14 6.28 -30.02
CA THR A 101 32.49 6.82 -30.24
C THR A 101 33.22 6.04 -31.31
N ALA A 102 34.26 6.64 -31.87
CA ALA A 102 35.17 5.99 -32.83
C ALA A 102 36.47 5.58 -32.14
N VAL A 103 37.09 4.50 -32.64
CA VAL A 103 38.43 4.07 -32.25
C VAL A 103 39.35 4.15 -33.45
N GLN A 104 40.51 4.77 -33.25
CA GLN A 104 41.55 4.88 -34.26
C GLN A 104 42.76 4.01 -33.89
N SER A 105 43.45 3.45 -34.89
CA SER A 105 44.67 2.70 -34.65
C SER A 105 45.70 3.53 -33.91
N LYS A 106 46.37 2.92 -32.91
CA LYS A 106 47.40 3.54 -32.06
C LYS A 106 46.92 4.73 -31.20
N MET A 107 45.63 4.96 -31.11
CA MET A 107 45.03 6.01 -30.26
C MET A 107 44.26 5.40 -29.12
N LEU A 108 44.22 6.12 -28.01
CA LEU A 108 43.34 5.86 -26.87
C LEU A 108 42.11 6.76 -26.98
N THR A 109 40.94 6.16 -27.06
CA THR A 109 39.65 6.83 -26.90
C THR A 109 39.29 6.81 -25.42
N LYS A 110 39.35 7.97 -24.79
CA LYS A 110 39.11 8.15 -23.34
C LYS A 110 37.79 8.83 -23.12
N CYS A 111 36.79 8.11 -22.58
CA CYS A 111 35.44 8.59 -22.37
C CYS A 111 35.21 8.87 -20.89
N LYS A 112 34.70 10.07 -20.55
CA LYS A 112 34.36 10.50 -19.18
C LYS A 112 32.90 10.22 -18.88
N THR A 113 32.63 9.57 -17.77
CA THR A 113 31.28 9.43 -17.21
C THR A 113 31.03 10.50 -16.18
N GLY A 114 29.80 10.66 -15.76
CA GLY A 114 29.43 11.28 -14.51
C GLY A 114 28.92 10.24 -13.51
N ALA A 115 28.57 10.65 -12.33
CA ALA A 115 27.96 9.77 -11.32
C ALA A 115 26.71 10.42 -10.72
N VAL A 116 25.69 9.62 -10.45
CA VAL A 116 24.49 9.99 -9.69
C VAL A 116 24.59 9.36 -8.31
N LEU A 117 24.33 10.16 -7.28
CA LEU A 117 24.27 9.73 -5.88
C LEU A 117 22.95 10.19 -5.28
N VAL A 118 22.12 9.26 -4.83
CA VAL A 118 20.98 9.59 -3.97
C VAL A 118 21.45 9.53 -2.54
N ASN A 119 21.65 10.69 -1.93
CA ASN A 119 22.17 10.82 -0.55
C ASN A 119 21.01 10.98 0.42
N GLY A 120 20.47 9.86 0.91
CA GLY A 120 19.37 9.76 1.86
C GLY A 120 19.75 9.01 3.13
N LYS A 121 18.80 8.91 4.06
CA LYS A 121 18.98 8.26 5.38
C LYS A 121 18.25 6.92 5.49
N THR A 122 17.63 6.46 4.41
CA THR A 122 16.83 5.25 4.35
C THR A 122 17.59 4.14 3.64
N ASP A 123 17.32 2.88 3.98
CA ASP A 123 17.97 1.71 3.36
C ASP A 123 17.12 1.20 2.19
N GLU A 124 17.17 1.93 1.10
CA GLU A 124 16.35 1.69 -0.08
C GLU A 124 17.20 1.68 -1.36
N TYR A 125 16.61 1.22 -2.46
CA TYR A 125 17.21 1.29 -3.78
C TYR A 125 16.61 2.43 -4.58
N TYR A 126 17.45 3.17 -5.28
CA TYR A 126 17.00 4.06 -6.33
C TYR A 126 17.29 3.46 -7.72
N ALA A 127 16.48 3.83 -8.70
CA ALA A 127 16.66 3.45 -10.10
C ALA A 127 16.97 4.68 -10.94
N VAL A 128 17.79 4.50 -11.96
CA VAL A 128 18.01 5.49 -13.00
C VAL A 128 17.32 5.02 -14.28
N LEU A 129 16.49 5.88 -14.85
CA LEU A 129 15.64 5.60 -16.01
C LEU A 129 16.06 6.48 -17.19
N ASP A 130 15.90 5.95 -18.40
CA ASP A 130 16.05 6.73 -19.64
C ASP A 130 14.81 7.58 -19.93
N SER A 131 14.86 8.35 -21.04
CA SER A 131 13.75 9.18 -21.49
C SER A 131 12.47 8.41 -21.87
N ALA A 132 12.60 7.09 -22.12
CA ALA A 132 11.46 6.19 -22.35
C ALA A 132 10.97 5.50 -21.07
N THR A 133 11.43 5.96 -19.90
CA THR A 133 11.11 5.41 -18.57
C THR A 133 11.56 3.96 -18.34
N ARG A 134 12.50 3.47 -19.15
CA ARG A 134 13.08 2.15 -18.94
C ARG A 134 14.22 2.25 -17.93
N GLN A 135 14.24 1.35 -16.97
CA GLN A 135 15.31 1.28 -15.99
C GLN A 135 16.63 0.87 -16.66
N LEU A 136 17.63 1.71 -16.50
CA LEU A 136 19.01 1.46 -16.95
C LEU A 136 19.79 0.69 -15.88
N ALA A 137 19.75 1.19 -14.64
CA ALA A 137 20.46 0.62 -13.52
C ALA A 137 19.79 1.01 -12.19
N SER A 138 20.24 0.41 -11.10
CA SER A 138 19.84 0.74 -9.73
C SER A 138 21.02 0.63 -8.78
N ALA A 139 20.97 1.38 -7.68
CA ALA A 139 21.94 1.30 -6.59
C ALA A 139 21.24 1.56 -5.25
N HIS A 140 21.89 1.18 -4.16
CA HIS A 140 21.45 1.56 -2.82
C HIS A 140 21.55 3.08 -2.63
N VAL A 141 20.64 3.63 -1.86
CA VAL A 141 20.79 4.99 -1.31
C VAL A 141 22.16 5.08 -0.64
N ALA A 142 22.81 6.24 -0.74
CA ALA A 142 24.18 6.50 -0.36
C ALA A 142 25.28 5.79 -1.19
N SER A 143 24.92 5.04 -2.25
CA SER A 143 25.88 4.48 -3.20
C SER A 143 25.80 5.21 -4.55
N ALA A 144 26.93 5.66 -5.08
CA ALA A 144 26.97 6.34 -6.38
C ALA A 144 26.91 5.35 -7.55
N LEU A 145 26.31 5.80 -8.66
CA LEU A 145 26.17 5.04 -9.90
C LEU A 145 26.74 5.85 -11.08
N SER A 146 27.79 5.35 -11.73
CA SER A 146 28.40 5.99 -12.90
C SER A 146 27.61 5.70 -14.17
N LEU A 147 27.38 6.73 -14.97
CA LEU A 147 26.64 6.69 -16.25
C LEU A 147 27.31 7.64 -17.25
N PHE A 148 27.07 7.43 -18.53
CA PHE A 148 27.42 8.43 -19.52
C PHE A 148 26.62 9.72 -19.32
N PRO A 149 27.16 10.90 -19.69
CA PRO A 149 26.45 12.17 -19.61
C PRO A 149 25.13 12.14 -20.39
N GLY A 150 24.11 12.79 -19.84
CA GLY A 150 22.78 12.79 -20.43
C GLY A 150 21.68 13.20 -19.45
N SER A 151 20.46 13.22 -19.96
CA SER A 151 19.26 13.50 -19.16
C SER A 151 18.60 12.17 -18.76
N TYR A 152 18.37 12.01 -17.46
CA TYR A 152 17.81 10.83 -16.84
C TYR A 152 16.67 11.21 -15.91
N THR A 153 15.88 10.22 -15.53
CA THR A 153 14.96 10.30 -14.38
C THR A 153 15.50 9.40 -13.29
N VAL A 154 15.66 9.93 -12.09
CA VAL A 154 16.01 9.14 -10.91
C VAL A 154 14.76 8.88 -10.11
N ARG A 155 14.49 7.62 -9.80
CA ARG A 155 13.30 7.15 -9.10
C ARG A 155 13.66 6.55 -7.75
N LEU A 156 13.02 7.04 -6.71
CA LEU A 156 13.07 6.49 -5.35
C LEU A 156 11.64 6.29 -4.86
N ASN A 157 11.25 5.06 -4.50
CA ASN A 157 9.88 4.77 -4.06
C ASN A 157 8.79 5.35 -4.97
N ASN A 158 8.97 5.18 -6.30
CA ASN A 158 8.10 5.72 -7.35
C ASN A 158 7.91 7.25 -7.33
N SER A 159 8.66 7.98 -6.51
CA SER A 159 8.83 9.42 -6.67
C SER A 159 9.99 9.68 -7.62
N ASP A 160 9.80 10.61 -8.56
CA ASP A 160 10.71 10.84 -9.65
C ASP A 160 11.33 12.24 -9.59
N VAL A 161 12.61 12.36 -9.94
CA VAL A 161 13.28 13.65 -10.15
C VAL A 161 14.13 13.62 -11.40
N GLY A 162 14.14 14.70 -12.17
CA GLY A 162 15.01 14.86 -13.33
C GLY A 162 16.48 15.01 -12.93
N ALA A 163 17.37 14.35 -13.68
CA ALA A 163 18.80 14.37 -13.46
C ALA A 163 19.53 14.68 -14.80
N ASN A 164 20.26 15.78 -14.87
CA ASN A 164 21.07 16.15 -16.02
C ASN A 164 22.55 15.96 -15.66
N LEU A 165 23.11 14.83 -16.11
CA LEU A 165 24.45 14.39 -15.75
C LEU A 165 25.49 14.95 -16.73
N GLN A 166 26.51 15.62 -16.20
CA GLN A 166 27.62 16.18 -16.96
C GLN A 166 28.87 15.29 -16.90
N PRO A 167 29.78 15.36 -17.90
CA PRO A 167 31.03 14.61 -17.87
C PRO A 167 31.89 14.95 -16.65
N GLY A 168 32.31 13.92 -15.91
CA GLY A 168 33.14 14.05 -14.71
C GLY A 168 32.45 14.61 -13.48
N ALA A 169 31.14 14.92 -13.54
CA ALA A 169 30.40 15.45 -12.43
C ALA A 169 29.85 14.37 -11.51
N LEU A 170 29.76 14.68 -10.21
CA LEU A 170 28.93 13.96 -9.26
C LEU A 170 27.64 14.78 -9.05
N LEU A 171 26.52 14.21 -9.47
CA LEU A 171 25.20 14.78 -9.22
C LEU A 171 24.63 14.15 -7.94
N GLU A 172 24.60 14.94 -6.87
CA GLU A 172 24.02 14.54 -5.60
C GLU A 172 22.55 14.95 -5.53
N LEU A 173 21.67 14.00 -5.32
CA LEU A 173 20.23 14.18 -5.11
C LEU A 173 19.90 13.84 -3.67
N LYS A 174 19.19 14.72 -2.97
CA LYS A 174 18.80 14.56 -1.56
C LYS A 174 17.29 14.35 -1.46
N PRO A 175 16.83 13.11 -1.23
CA PRO A 175 15.43 12.89 -0.91
C PRO A 175 15.11 13.47 0.46
N GLY A 176 13.85 13.80 0.73
CA GLY A 176 13.35 13.96 2.08
C GLY A 176 13.00 12.61 2.68
N THR A 177 12.82 12.57 3.98
CA THR A 177 12.45 11.37 4.73
C THR A 177 11.07 11.58 5.34
N LEU A 178 10.12 10.67 5.08
CA LEU A 178 8.77 10.70 5.60
C LEU A 178 8.57 9.56 6.58
N ASN A 179 7.96 9.83 7.73
CA ASN A 179 7.66 8.85 8.75
C ASN A 179 6.29 9.08 9.37
N VAL A 180 5.66 8.02 9.82
CA VAL A 180 4.49 8.02 10.70
C VAL A 180 4.92 7.36 12.00
N ASP A 181 5.04 8.15 13.08
CA ASP A 181 5.57 7.67 14.36
C ASP A 181 4.45 7.53 15.39
N VAL A 182 3.83 6.35 15.44
CA VAL A 182 2.86 5.94 16.46
C VAL A 182 3.08 4.46 16.80
N GLY A 183 2.69 4.05 18.00
CA GLY A 183 2.98 2.70 18.53
C GLY A 183 1.98 1.62 18.08
N THR A 184 1.75 1.47 16.77
CA THR A 184 0.89 0.41 16.21
C THR A 184 1.64 -0.43 15.19
N ASP A 185 1.16 -1.64 14.90
CA ASP A 185 1.74 -2.55 13.91
C ASP A 185 0.93 -2.49 12.60
N GLU A 186 0.93 -1.34 11.96
CA GLU A 186 0.16 -1.09 10.74
C GLU A 186 1.05 -0.55 9.63
N TYR A 187 0.50 -0.51 8.43
CA TYR A 187 1.14 0.09 7.28
C TYR A 187 0.56 1.48 7.00
N TYR A 188 1.43 2.38 6.58
CA TYR A 188 1.01 3.60 5.92
C TYR A 188 1.40 3.56 4.45
N ALA A 189 0.65 4.26 3.61
CA ALA A 189 0.93 4.42 2.19
C ALA A 189 1.20 5.88 1.88
N VAL A 190 2.16 6.12 0.99
CA VAL A 190 2.43 7.43 0.38
C VAL A 190 1.84 7.44 -1.02
N LEU A 191 0.99 8.42 -1.30
CA LEU A 191 0.30 8.56 -2.57
C LEU A 191 0.66 9.89 -3.24
N ASP A 192 0.62 9.92 -4.57
CA ASP A 192 0.74 11.14 -5.34
C ASP A 192 -0.56 11.97 -5.34
N GLY A 193 -0.52 13.14 -5.99
CA GLY A 193 -1.69 14.02 -6.12
C GLY A 193 -2.87 13.43 -6.89
N ALA A 194 -2.67 12.33 -7.62
CA ALA A 194 -3.71 11.56 -8.30
C ALA A 194 -4.19 10.35 -7.47
N THR A 195 -3.82 10.27 -6.20
CA THR A 195 -4.13 9.18 -5.26
C THR A 195 -3.56 7.81 -5.65
N ARG A 196 -2.58 7.77 -6.55
CA ARG A 196 -1.85 6.56 -6.88
C ARG A 196 -0.82 6.28 -5.80
N GLN A 197 -0.78 5.07 -5.27
CA GLN A 197 0.22 4.67 -4.28
C GLN A 197 1.61 4.61 -4.92
N LEU A 198 2.53 5.33 -4.30
CA LEU A 198 3.95 5.34 -4.65
C LEU A 198 4.72 4.31 -3.84
N ALA A 199 4.53 4.30 -2.53
CA ALA A 199 5.21 3.42 -1.60
C ALA A 199 4.34 3.10 -0.38
N SER A 200 4.76 2.13 0.41
CA SER A 200 4.21 1.84 1.72
C SER A 200 5.30 1.35 2.67
N SER A 201 5.13 1.59 3.95
CA SER A 201 6.02 1.12 5.01
C SER A 201 5.22 0.84 6.28
N HIS A 202 5.83 0.12 7.20
CA HIS A 202 5.28 0.01 8.56
C HIS A 202 5.34 1.37 9.27
N VAL A 203 4.35 1.61 10.08
CA VAL A 203 4.38 2.71 11.05
C VAL A 203 5.66 2.61 11.88
N GLY A 204 6.31 3.73 12.11
CA GLY A 204 7.63 3.78 12.75
C GLY A 204 8.83 3.55 11.83
N GLN A 205 8.62 3.12 10.58
CA GLN A 205 9.68 2.97 9.58
C GLN A 205 9.60 4.09 8.54
N ALA A 206 10.70 4.81 8.40
CA ALA A 206 10.78 5.95 7.49
C ALA A 206 10.96 5.52 6.03
N LEU A 207 10.38 6.30 5.10
CA LEU A 207 10.51 6.18 3.65
C LEU A 207 11.24 7.40 3.08
N GLY A 208 12.15 7.17 2.13
CA GLY A 208 12.76 8.21 1.31
C GLY A 208 11.88 8.53 0.11
N VAL A 209 11.54 9.79 -0.12
CA VAL A 209 10.87 10.28 -1.33
C VAL A 209 11.44 11.62 -1.73
N PHE A 210 11.42 11.96 -3.02
CA PHE A 210 11.88 13.28 -3.45
C PHE A 210 10.91 14.37 -2.97
N ALA A 211 11.42 15.63 -2.91
CA ALA A 211 10.64 16.76 -2.44
C ALA A 211 9.34 16.93 -3.26
N GLY A 212 8.22 17.16 -2.56
CA GLY A 212 6.91 17.26 -3.17
C GLY A 212 5.78 17.22 -2.16
N SER A 213 4.55 17.40 -2.68
CA SER A 213 3.32 17.26 -1.91
C SER A 213 2.73 15.87 -2.10
N TYR A 214 2.50 15.18 -1.01
CA TYR A 214 1.99 13.81 -0.98
C TYR A 214 0.73 13.71 -0.13
N LEU A 215 -0.06 12.66 -0.35
CA LEU A 215 -1.05 12.18 0.61
C LEU A 215 -0.47 10.99 1.35
N VAL A 216 -0.61 10.98 2.67
CA VAL A 216 -0.25 9.84 3.50
C VAL A 216 -1.53 9.21 4.02
N ARG A 217 -1.68 7.92 3.77
CA ARG A 217 -2.87 7.13 4.12
C ARG A 217 -2.56 6.13 5.21
N ILE A 218 -3.36 6.16 6.27
CA ILE A 218 -3.33 5.18 7.36
C ILE A 218 -4.77 4.72 7.56
N ASN A 219 -5.03 3.41 7.49
CA ASN A 219 -6.39 2.87 7.68
C ASN A 219 -7.47 3.64 6.89
N ASN A 220 -7.19 3.93 5.59
CA ASN A 220 -8.05 4.70 4.70
C ASN A 220 -8.40 6.13 5.18
N SER A 221 -7.66 6.65 6.15
CA SER A 221 -7.69 8.07 6.52
C SER A 221 -6.47 8.78 5.91
N ASP A 222 -6.68 9.92 5.28
CA ASP A 222 -5.67 10.62 4.51
C ASP A 222 -5.29 11.96 5.15
N THR A 223 -3.99 12.28 5.09
CA THR A 223 -3.48 13.61 5.42
C THR A 223 -2.46 14.06 4.38
N LYS A 224 -2.32 15.39 4.21
CA LYS A 224 -1.29 15.96 3.34
C LYS A 224 0.05 16.02 4.05
N ALA A 225 1.12 15.73 3.32
CA ALA A 225 2.49 15.86 3.77
C ALA A 225 3.32 16.60 2.73
N GLU A 226 3.98 17.67 3.14
CA GLU A 226 4.96 18.42 2.34
C GLU A 226 6.34 17.91 2.68
N VAL A 227 6.97 17.23 1.73
CA VAL A 227 8.33 16.72 1.88
C VAL A 227 9.32 17.69 1.25
N ARG A 228 10.35 18.06 2.00
CA ARG A 228 11.42 18.94 1.56
C ARG A 228 12.73 18.20 1.41
N THR A 229 13.57 18.71 0.52
CA THR A 229 14.89 18.15 0.22
C THR A 229 15.74 18.02 1.48
N GLY A 230 16.15 16.77 1.80
CA GLY A 230 17.04 16.45 2.93
C GLY A 230 16.41 16.58 4.31
N GLU A 231 15.13 16.99 4.41
CA GLU A 231 14.44 17.16 5.67
C GLU A 231 13.68 15.87 6.09
N PHE A 232 13.43 15.78 7.39
CA PHE A 232 12.59 14.75 7.99
C PHE A 232 11.18 15.30 8.19
N THR A 233 10.19 14.63 7.62
CA THR A 233 8.76 14.97 7.74
C THR A 233 8.07 13.92 8.60
N ASN A 234 7.65 14.30 9.81
CA ASN A 234 6.82 13.44 10.64
C ASN A 234 5.35 13.71 10.35
N VAL A 235 4.63 12.68 9.97
CA VAL A 235 3.20 12.75 9.64
C VAL A 235 2.40 12.56 10.93
N PRO A 236 1.49 13.49 11.26
CA PRO A 236 0.71 13.40 12.48
C PRO A 236 -0.27 12.22 12.43
N ALA A 237 -0.27 11.39 13.47
CA ALA A 237 -1.23 10.33 13.70
C ALA A 237 -1.52 10.17 15.19
N GLY A 238 -2.68 9.62 15.54
CA GLY A 238 -3.08 9.23 16.87
C GLY A 238 -3.50 7.76 16.92
N ILE A 239 -3.60 7.19 18.10
CA ILE A 239 -4.00 5.80 18.33
C ILE A 239 -5.45 5.77 18.88
N LEU A 240 -6.26 4.87 18.34
CA LEU A 240 -7.59 4.54 18.88
C LEU A 240 -7.53 3.16 19.50
N VAL A 241 -8.00 3.03 20.73
CA VAL A 241 -8.25 1.76 21.40
C VAL A 241 -9.71 1.70 21.81
N VAL A 242 -10.40 0.62 21.44
CA VAL A 242 -11.78 0.38 21.87
C VAL A 242 -11.80 -0.79 22.85
N HIS A 243 -12.08 -0.49 24.10
CA HIS A 243 -12.10 -1.47 25.19
C HIS A 243 -13.44 -2.17 25.29
N GLY A 244 -13.41 -3.47 25.49
CA GLY A 244 -14.61 -4.27 25.75
C GLY A 244 -14.27 -5.66 26.27
N SER A 245 -15.26 -6.36 26.82
CA SER A 245 -15.11 -7.68 27.44
C SER A 245 -15.50 -8.84 26.54
N THR A 246 -15.86 -8.58 25.30
CA THR A 246 -16.30 -9.60 24.32
C THR A 246 -15.29 -9.73 23.18
N ASP A 247 -15.36 -10.85 22.44
CA ASP A 247 -14.56 -11.07 21.23
C ASP A 247 -15.27 -10.53 19.97
N GLU A 248 -15.65 -9.27 20.02
CA GLU A 248 -16.34 -8.59 18.92
C GLU A 248 -15.42 -7.62 18.20
N TYR A 249 -15.86 -7.20 17.02
CA TYR A 249 -15.17 -6.20 16.22
C TYR A 249 -15.75 -4.82 16.44
N TYR A 250 -14.88 -3.83 16.40
CA TYR A 250 -15.31 -2.46 16.18
C TYR A 250 -14.96 -2.02 14.77
N ALA A 251 -15.72 -1.10 14.22
CA ALA A 251 -15.45 -0.44 12.96
C ALA A 251 -15.27 1.06 13.19
N VAL A 252 -14.36 1.66 12.44
CA VAL A 252 -14.15 3.11 12.39
C VAL A 252 -14.70 3.64 11.10
N MET A 253 -15.61 4.61 11.19
CA MET A 253 -16.31 5.20 10.06
C MET A 253 -15.88 6.67 9.90
N ASN A 254 -15.85 7.17 8.68
CA ASN A 254 -15.74 8.60 8.44
C ASN A 254 -17.08 9.30 8.65
N ASN A 255 -17.09 10.64 8.57
CA ASN A 255 -18.30 11.44 8.74
C ASN A 255 -19.36 11.22 7.64
N ALA A 256 -18.99 10.62 6.51
CA ALA A 256 -19.92 10.23 5.45
C ALA A 256 -20.51 8.83 5.65
N GLY A 257 -20.16 8.14 6.75
CA GLY A 257 -20.62 6.80 7.06
C GLY A 257 -19.90 5.67 6.33
N ALA A 258 -18.81 5.96 5.62
CA ALA A 258 -17.96 4.91 5.01
C ALA A 258 -17.02 4.31 6.05
N GLN A 259 -16.91 2.98 6.06
CA GLN A 259 -15.98 2.27 6.92
C GLN A 259 -14.55 2.46 6.43
N LEU A 260 -13.68 2.89 7.33
CA LEU A 260 -12.25 3.09 7.09
C LEU A 260 -11.44 1.86 7.49
N ALA A 261 -11.71 1.33 8.68
CA ALA A 261 -11.03 0.16 9.22
C ALA A 261 -11.92 -0.60 10.20
N SER A 262 -11.50 -1.80 10.58
CA SER A 262 -12.08 -2.57 11.66
C SER A 262 -11.02 -3.42 12.36
N ALA A 263 -11.20 -3.66 13.65
CA ALA A 263 -10.36 -4.52 14.45
C ALA A 263 -11.16 -5.19 15.57
N HIS A 264 -10.62 -6.22 16.20
CA HIS A 264 -11.15 -6.73 17.46
C HIS A 264 -11.07 -5.67 18.54
N LEU A 265 -11.99 -5.71 19.48
CA LEU A 265 -11.87 -4.95 20.72
C LEU A 265 -10.48 -5.19 21.34
N GLU A 266 -9.93 -4.22 22.03
CA GLU A 266 -8.57 -4.17 22.60
C GLU A 266 -7.43 -4.01 21.58
N LYS A 267 -7.65 -4.20 20.28
CA LYS A 267 -6.61 -4.01 19.27
C LYS A 267 -6.51 -2.54 18.86
N PRO A 268 -5.35 -1.87 19.04
CA PRO A 268 -5.18 -0.47 18.63
C PRO A 268 -5.19 -0.31 17.12
N LEU A 269 -5.69 0.84 16.64
CA LEU A 269 -5.60 1.30 15.25
C LEU A 269 -5.10 2.75 15.19
N ALA A 270 -4.22 3.05 14.23
CA ALA A 270 -3.75 4.40 13.98
C ALA A 270 -4.63 5.13 12.96
N PHE A 271 -4.85 6.43 13.20
CA PHE A 271 -5.56 7.33 12.27
C PHE A 271 -4.90 8.69 12.23
N VAL A 272 -5.03 9.39 11.11
CA VAL A 272 -4.67 10.81 11.06
C VAL A 272 -5.60 11.63 11.96
N PRO A 273 -5.17 12.80 12.47
CA PRO A 273 -6.03 13.66 13.27
C PRO A 273 -7.33 14.02 12.55
N GLY A 274 -8.45 13.94 13.28
CA GLY A 274 -9.77 14.17 12.69
C GLY A 274 -10.90 13.63 13.58
N THR A 275 -12.13 13.79 13.11
CA THR A 275 -13.32 13.27 13.78
C THR A 275 -13.84 12.03 13.05
N TYR A 276 -14.10 10.98 13.79
CA TYR A 276 -14.54 9.68 13.29
C TYR A 276 -15.74 9.19 14.11
N ASN A 277 -16.42 8.18 13.62
CA ASN A 277 -17.45 7.46 14.37
C ASN A 277 -16.96 6.03 14.63
N VAL A 278 -16.89 5.64 15.88
CA VAL A 278 -16.59 4.26 16.30
C VAL A 278 -17.89 3.50 16.43
N LYS A 279 -17.99 2.36 15.80
CA LYS A 279 -19.17 1.50 15.77
C LYS A 279 -18.83 0.13 16.37
N VAL A 280 -19.61 -0.30 17.35
CA VAL A 280 -19.60 -1.68 17.88
C VAL A 280 -21.00 -2.21 17.76
N ASN A 281 -21.17 -3.36 17.11
CA ASN A 281 -22.48 -3.80 16.63
C ASN A 281 -23.14 -2.65 15.82
N ASN A 282 -24.39 -2.29 16.10
CA ASN A 282 -25.01 -1.13 15.43
C ASN A 282 -25.11 0.08 16.38
N THR A 283 -24.29 0.15 17.41
CA THR A 283 -24.17 1.34 18.27
C THR A 283 -22.94 2.14 17.89
N THR A 284 -23.03 3.47 17.92
CA THR A 284 -21.96 4.37 17.48
C THR A 284 -21.69 5.48 18.48
N THR A 285 -20.42 5.92 18.54
CA THR A 285 -20.01 7.12 19.27
C THR A 285 -19.00 7.93 18.44
N PRO A 286 -19.11 9.27 18.40
CA PRO A 286 -18.10 10.10 17.77
C PRO A 286 -16.83 10.14 18.62
N VAL A 287 -15.66 10.17 17.94
CA VAL A 287 -14.34 10.32 18.56
C VAL A 287 -13.52 11.34 17.80
N THR A 288 -12.66 12.06 18.50
CA THR A 288 -11.70 12.99 17.90
C THR A 288 -10.28 12.44 18.11
N MET A 289 -9.60 12.16 17.01
CA MET A 289 -8.21 11.73 17.01
C MET A 289 -7.28 12.94 17.05
N VAL A 290 -6.31 12.92 17.94
CA VAL A 290 -5.30 13.96 18.11
C VAL A 290 -3.92 13.34 17.91
N SER A 291 -3.02 14.09 17.24
CA SER A 291 -1.66 13.63 16.97
C SER A 291 -0.91 13.28 18.26
N GLY A 292 -0.26 12.12 18.29
CA GLY A 292 0.54 11.63 19.41
C GLY A 292 -0.27 11.23 20.66
N VAL A 293 -1.61 11.19 20.56
CA VAL A 293 -2.49 10.84 21.68
C VAL A 293 -3.18 9.52 21.44
N THR A 294 -3.24 8.69 22.49
CA THR A 294 -4.13 7.51 22.51
C THR A 294 -5.52 7.93 22.94
N THR A 295 -6.51 7.73 22.08
CA THR A 295 -7.93 7.94 22.36
C THR A 295 -8.54 6.62 22.76
N GLU A 296 -9.07 6.55 23.97
CA GLU A 296 -9.73 5.36 24.51
C GLU A 296 -11.25 5.49 24.45
N VAL A 297 -11.90 4.46 23.94
CA VAL A 297 -13.37 4.30 23.94
C VAL A 297 -13.70 3.06 24.75
N LYS A 298 -14.59 3.18 25.72
CA LYS A 298 -15.01 2.05 26.55
C LYS A 298 -16.43 1.64 26.17
N THR A 299 -16.61 0.40 25.73
CA THR A 299 -17.93 -0.22 25.60
C THR A 299 -18.40 -0.72 26.95
N GLY A 300 -19.67 -1.07 27.08
CA GLY A 300 -20.14 -1.94 28.10
C GLY A 300 -20.71 -3.21 27.48
N ALA A 301 -21.02 -4.21 28.28
CA ALA A 301 -21.62 -5.44 27.82
C ALA A 301 -22.99 -5.71 28.43
N VAL A 302 -23.85 -6.41 27.70
CA VAL A 302 -25.13 -6.92 28.18
C VAL A 302 -25.18 -8.43 27.97
N VAL A 303 -25.59 -9.13 29.03
CA VAL A 303 -25.88 -10.58 28.97
C VAL A 303 -27.31 -10.78 29.44
N LEU A 304 -28.15 -11.43 28.65
CA LEU A 304 -29.43 -11.94 29.07
C LEU A 304 -29.28 -13.45 29.33
N GLN A 305 -29.33 -13.81 30.59
CA GLN A 305 -29.24 -15.22 31.03
C GLN A 305 -30.61 -15.92 30.90
N GLY A 306 -30.60 -17.17 30.55
CA GLY A 306 -31.78 -18.01 30.43
C GLY A 306 -31.44 -19.49 30.36
N SER A 307 -32.45 -20.36 30.53
CA SER A 307 -32.28 -21.83 30.55
C SER A 307 -32.58 -22.51 29.22
N THR A 308 -32.87 -21.73 28.16
CA THR A 308 -33.19 -22.25 26.81
C THR A 308 -32.16 -21.77 25.78
N ASP A 309 -32.12 -22.43 24.64
CA ASP A 309 -31.25 -22.04 23.52
C ASP A 309 -32.00 -21.07 22.58
N GLU A 310 -32.36 -19.92 23.09
CA GLU A 310 -33.08 -18.88 22.33
C GLU A 310 -32.18 -17.66 22.12
N TYR A 311 -32.57 -16.84 21.13
CA TYR A 311 -31.87 -15.59 20.82
C TYR A 311 -32.57 -14.41 21.53
N TYR A 312 -31.78 -13.51 22.05
CA TYR A 312 -32.26 -12.19 22.41
C TYR A 312 -31.66 -11.14 21.47
N ALA A 313 -32.39 -10.05 21.29
CA ALA A 313 -31.91 -8.91 20.49
C ALA A 313 -31.84 -7.68 21.38
N ILE A 314 -30.83 -6.85 21.18
CA ILE A 314 -30.80 -5.50 21.73
C ILE A 314 -31.40 -4.57 20.68
N ILE A 315 -32.34 -3.74 21.09
CA ILE A 315 -33.06 -2.77 20.26
C ILE A 315 -32.94 -1.37 20.83
N ASP A 316 -32.99 -0.36 19.96
CA ASP A 316 -33.06 1.05 20.37
C ASP A 316 -34.46 1.46 20.80
N SER A 317 -34.68 2.74 21.13
CA SER A 317 -35.96 3.29 21.49
C SER A 317 -37.00 3.24 20.36
N ALA A 318 -36.54 3.23 19.09
CA ALA A 318 -37.41 3.11 17.92
C ALA A 318 -37.78 1.66 17.59
N GLY A 319 -37.17 0.68 18.28
CA GLY A 319 -37.36 -0.75 18.02
C GLY A 319 -36.44 -1.33 16.97
N THR A 320 -35.42 -0.58 16.48
CA THR A 320 -34.43 -1.05 15.54
C THR A 320 -33.48 -2.01 16.23
N GLN A 321 -33.23 -3.18 15.63
CA GLN A 321 -32.27 -4.15 16.17
C GLN A 321 -30.82 -3.68 15.96
N LEU A 322 -30.12 -3.61 17.09
CA LEU A 322 -28.72 -3.18 17.15
C LEU A 322 -27.76 -4.38 17.15
N ALA A 323 -28.11 -5.43 17.90
CA ALA A 323 -27.32 -6.66 18.05
C ALA A 323 -28.24 -7.84 18.44
N SER A 324 -27.73 -9.06 18.32
CA SER A 324 -28.41 -10.26 18.84
C SER A 324 -27.40 -11.34 19.19
N ALA A 325 -27.74 -12.14 20.19
CA ALA A 325 -26.97 -13.30 20.63
C ALA A 325 -27.88 -14.37 21.25
N HIS A 326 -27.36 -15.58 21.43
CA HIS A 326 -27.97 -16.61 22.25
C HIS A 326 -28.01 -16.17 23.72
N LEU A 327 -29.02 -16.63 24.47
CA LEU A 327 -29.04 -16.47 25.90
C LEU A 327 -27.72 -16.97 26.53
N GLY A 328 -27.23 -16.21 27.52
CA GLY A 328 -25.93 -16.46 28.16
C GLY A 328 -24.71 -15.93 27.42
N ARG A 329 -24.85 -15.39 26.19
CA ARG A 329 -23.75 -14.73 25.49
C ARG A 329 -23.83 -13.21 25.64
N ALA A 330 -22.69 -12.60 25.95
CA ALA A 330 -22.55 -11.16 26.07
C ALA A 330 -22.54 -10.47 24.71
N LEU A 331 -23.07 -9.24 24.65
CA LEU A 331 -23.00 -8.32 23.52
C LEU A 331 -22.37 -7.02 23.97
N SER A 332 -21.32 -6.56 23.33
CA SER A 332 -20.72 -5.23 23.57
C SER A 332 -21.48 -4.15 22.81
N LEU A 333 -21.71 -3.02 23.47
CA LEU A 333 -22.45 -1.86 22.95
C LEU A 333 -21.80 -0.58 23.46
N MET A 334 -22.02 0.51 22.76
CA MET A 334 -21.70 1.83 23.32
C MET A 334 -22.58 2.10 24.56
N PRO A 335 -22.09 2.83 25.58
CA PRO A 335 -22.86 3.17 26.75
C PRO A 335 -24.17 3.87 26.39
N GLY A 336 -25.26 3.46 27.06
CA GLY A 336 -26.59 4.02 26.78
C GLY A 336 -27.73 3.18 27.33
N ALA A 337 -28.97 3.70 27.19
CA ALA A 337 -30.20 3.02 27.55
C ALA A 337 -30.77 2.28 26.33
N TYR A 338 -31.02 1.00 26.47
CA TYR A 338 -31.49 0.11 25.40
C TYR A 338 -32.66 -0.75 25.91
N ARG A 339 -33.14 -1.62 25.04
CA ARG A 339 -34.12 -2.64 25.42
C ARG A 339 -33.62 -4.01 24.92
N ALA A 340 -33.63 -4.99 25.79
CA ALA A 340 -33.42 -6.39 25.42
C ALA A 340 -34.77 -7.02 25.05
N LYS A 341 -34.87 -7.57 23.84
CA LYS A 341 -36.07 -8.23 23.31
C LYS A 341 -35.87 -9.73 23.28
N LEU A 342 -36.67 -10.48 24.00
CA LEU A 342 -36.72 -11.92 23.99
C LEU A 342 -38.16 -12.37 23.68
N ASN A 343 -38.37 -13.17 22.66
CA ASN A 343 -39.68 -13.69 22.27
C ASN A 343 -40.79 -12.60 22.21
N ASN A 344 -40.51 -11.50 21.50
CA ASN A 344 -41.36 -10.33 21.32
C ASN A 344 -41.65 -9.52 22.61
N ILE A 345 -40.97 -9.84 23.71
CA ILE A 345 -41.12 -9.11 24.97
C ILE A 345 -39.83 -8.30 25.18
N ALA A 346 -39.99 -7.00 25.36
CA ALA A 346 -38.85 -6.11 25.56
C ALA A 346 -38.76 -5.66 27.01
N MET A 347 -37.56 -5.70 27.58
CA MET A 347 -37.22 -5.18 28.91
C MET A 347 -36.16 -4.09 28.81
N ALA A 348 -36.19 -3.10 29.68
CA ALA A 348 -35.17 -2.07 29.72
C ALA A 348 -33.84 -2.65 30.20
N VAL A 349 -32.75 -2.24 29.57
CA VAL A 349 -31.37 -2.56 29.95
C VAL A 349 -30.51 -1.32 29.86
N GLN A 350 -29.58 -1.17 30.79
CA GLN A 350 -28.61 -0.09 30.85
C GLN A 350 -27.23 -0.65 30.51
N VAL A 351 -26.48 0.04 29.64
CA VAL A 351 -25.09 -0.27 29.31
C VAL A 351 -24.21 0.83 29.89
N ASP A 352 -23.35 0.48 30.81
CA ASP A 352 -22.40 1.39 31.43
C ASP A 352 -20.98 1.09 30.93
N ALA A 353 -20.17 2.14 30.67
CA ALA A 353 -18.83 2.04 30.16
C ALA A 353 -17.94 1.15 31.05
N GLY A 354 -17.31 0.15 30.46
CA GLY A 354 -16.38 -0.77 31.14
C GLY A 354 -17.08 -1.80 32.07
N HIS A 355 -18.41 -1.88 32.06
CA HIS A 355 -19.14 -2.82 32.90
C HIS A 355 -19.95 -3.82 32.09
N SER A 356 -20.16 -5.01 32.63
CA SER A 356 -21.06 -6.01 32.10
C SER A 356 -22.34 -6.06 32.95
N GLY A 357 -23.48 -5.70 32.35
CA GLY A 357 -24.80 -5.82 32.95
C GLY A 357 -25.39 -7.21 32.72
N GLU A 358 -25.72 -7.92 33.81
CA GLU A 358 -26.39 -9.21 33.73
C GLU A 358 -27.88 -9.07 34.03
N TYR A 359 -28.68 -9.59 33.12
CA TYR A 359 -30.13 -9.63 33.22
C TYR A 359 -30.60 -11.08 33.15
N GLN A 360 -31.67 -11.42 33.82
CA GLN A 360 -32.17 -12.78 33.86
C GLN A 360 -33.57 -12.88 33.29
N SER A 361 -33.81 -13.83 32.40
CA SER A 361 -35.14 -14.30 32.03
C SER A 361 -35.58 -15.41 32.98
N GLY A 362 -36.85 -15.67 33.05
CA GLY A 362 -37.38 -16.92 33.60
C GLY A 362 -37.78 -17.87 32.47
N SER A 363 -38.18 -19.09 32.80
CA SER A 363 -38.71 -20.02 31.81
C SER A 363 -40.14 -20.48 32.19
N LEU A 364 -40.90 -20.82 31.13
CA LEU A 364 -42.25 -21.33 31.24
C LEU A 364 -42.40 -22.63 30.46
N THR A 365 -43.03 -23.62 31.06
CA THR A 365 -43.27 -24.93 30.40
C THR A 365 -44.73 -25.32 30.66
N VAL A 366 -45.47 -25.73 29.64
CA VAL A 366 -46.75 -26.38 29.78
C VAL A 366 -46.55 -27.88 29.68
N ARG A 367 -46.92 -28.64 30.69
CA ARG A 367 -46.87 -30.08 30.72
C ARG A 367 -48.24 -30.69 30.50
N THR A 368 -48.35 -31.53 29.49
CA THR A 368 -49.55 -32.34 29.19
C THR A 368 -49.18 -33.54 28.35
N ALA A 369 -50.09 -34.54 28.24
CA ALA A 369 -49.96 -35.58 27.26
C ALA A 369 -50.31 -35.03 25.88
N GLY A 370 -49.49 -35.35 24.84
CA GLY A 370 -49.73 -34.90 23.48
C GLY A 370 -48.59 -34.10 22.90
N SER A 371 -48.80 -33.53 21.68
CA SER A 371 -47.79 -32.79 20.90
C SER A 371 -48.30 -31.41 20.47
N ASP A 372 -49.29 -30.85 21.12
CA ASP A 372 -49.85 -29.52 20.81
C ASP A 372 -48.87 -28.40 21.09
N TYR A 373 -49.25 -27.20 20.66
CA TYR A 373 -48.51 -25.96 20.94
C TYR A 373 -49.29 -25.10 21.94
N TYR A 374 -48.59 -24.59 22.92
CA TYR A 374 -49.13 -23.54 23.80
C TYR A 374 -48.62 -22.16 23.34
N ALA A 375 -49.40 -21.13 23.63
CA ALA A 375 -49.04 -19.75 23.36
C ALA A 375 -48.91 -18.98 24.69
N VAL A 376 -47.87 -18.12 24.76
CA VAL A 376 -47.74 -17.14 25.82
C VAL A 376 -48.25 -15.79 25.29
N LEU A 377 -49.18 -15.19 26.04
CA LEU A 377 -49.90 -13.98 25.64
C LEU A 377 -49.58 -12.86 26.64
N ASP A 378 -49.60 -11.62 26.19
CA ASP A 378 -49.57 -10.45 27.06
C ASP A 378 -50.93 -10.18 27.75
N ALA A 379 -50.99 -9.09 28.54
CA ALA A 379 -52.24 -8.69 29.23
C ALA A 379 -53.36 -8.29 28.26
N SER A 380 -53.05 -7.93 27.03
CA SER A 380 -54.03 -7.60 26.00
C SER A 380 -54.57 -8.83 25.24
N GLY A 381 -53.98 -10.01 25.48
CA GLY A 381 -54.28 -11.24 24.76
C GLY A 381 -53.48 -11.41 23.44
N THR A 382 -52.49 -10.53 23.17
CA THR A 382 -51.63 -10.64 22.01
C THR A 382 -50.61 -11.76 22.21
N GLN A 383 -50.46 -12.65 21.23
CA GLN A 383 -49.50 -13.74 21.28
C GLN A 383 -48.06 -13.21 21.15
N LEU A 384 -47.26 -13.50 22.15
CA LEU A 384 -45.85 -13.13 22.23
C LEU A 384 -44.95 -14.20 21.64
N VAL A 385 -45.20 -15.46 22.02
CA VAL A 385 -44.45 -16.64 21.56
C VAL A 385 -45.34 -17.90 21.62
N SER A 386 -45.05 -18.89 20.82
CA SER A 386 -45.61 -20.23 20.97
C SER A 386 -44.51 -21.28 21.02
N LYS A 387 -44.74 -22.37 21.77
CA LYS A 387 -43.82 -23.48 21.96
C LYS A 387 -44.60 -24.78 22.05
N GLN A 388 -43.97 -25.89 21.64
CA GLN A 388 -44.57 -27.21 21.79
C GLN A 388 -44.68 -27.54 23.28
N VAL A 389 -45.77 -28.20 23.69
CA VAL A 389 -45.94 -28.69 25.06
C VAL A 389 -44.74 -29.56 25.47
N ASN A 390 -44.44 -29.57 26.75
CA ASN A 390 -43.27 -30.21 27.35
C ASN A 390 -41.89 -29.61 26.96
N GLN A 391 -41.87 -28.51 26.14
CA GLN A 391 -40.67 -27.74 25.82
C GLN A 391 -40.70 -26.41 26.57
N PRO A 392 -39.60 -26.00 27.25
CA PRO A 392 -39.53 -24.70 27.91
C PRO A 392 -39.39 -23.57 26.91
N VAL A 393 -39.90 -22.39 27.25
CA VAL A 393 -39.66 -21.12 26.56
C VAL A 393 -39.18 -20.10 27.59
N SER A 394 -38.10 -19.35 27.24
CA SER A 394 -37.65 -18.25 28.11
C SER A 394 -38.44 -16.98 27.81
N VAL A 395 -38.84 -16.28 28.85
CA VAL A 395 -39.50 -14.99 28.78
C VAL A 395 -38.97 -14.08 29.91
N PRO A 396 -38.94 -12.76 29.74
CA PRO A 396 -38.63 -11.84 30.84
C PRO A 396 -39.57 -12.04 32.04
N ALA A 397 -39.14 -11.62 33.21
CA ALA A 397 -40.00 -11.62 34.38
C ALA A 397 -41.26 -10.79 34.13
N GLY A 398 -42.45 -11.35 34.48
CA GLY A 398 -43.70 -10.67 34.16
C GLY A 398 -44.95 -11.54 34.46
N LYS A 399 -46.12 -10.94 34.24
CA LYS A 399 -47.41 -11.63 34.29
C LYS A 399 -47.88 -11.90 32.86
N TYR A 400 -48.25 -13.13 32.59
CA TYR A 400 -48.63 -13.62 31.26
C TYR A 400 -49.94 -14.41 31.36
N SER A 401 -50.59 -14.56 30.22
CA SER A 401 -51.65 -15.55 30.02
C SER A 401 -51.11 -16.67 29.15
N VAL A 402 -51.27 -17.89 29.56
CA VAL A 402 -50.83 -19.08 28.78
C VAL A 402 -52.03 -19.80 28.22
N ARG A 403 -52.11 -19.97 26.92
CA ARG A 403 -53.22 -20.57 26.21
C ARG A 403 -52.81 -21.92 25.59
N LEU A 404 -53.61 -22.94 25.87
CA LEU A 404 -53.53 -24.23 25.20
C LEU A 404 -54.93 -24.58 24.63
N GLY A 405 -55.01 -24.71 23.32
CA GLY A 405 -56.31 -24.81 22.64
C GLY A 405 -57.19 -23.58 22.93
N ASN A 406 -58.41 -23.80 23.47
CA ASN A 406 -59.34 -22.74 23.83
C ASN A 406 -59.27 -22.30 25.31
N ASN A 407 -58.41 -22.93 26.10
CA ASN A 407 -58.30 -22.64 27.55
C ASN A 407 -57.10 -21.74 27.80
N SER A 408 -57.22 -20.78 28.72
CA SER A 408 -56.15 -19.89 29.14
C SER A 408 -56.00 -19.91 30.68
N ARG A 409 -54.73 -19.84 31.12
CA ARG A 409 -54.36 -19.78 32.57
C ARG A 409 -53.35 -18.64 32.79
N PRO A 410 -53.46 -17.90 33.91
CA PRO A 410 -52.45 -16.92 34.28
C PRO A 410 -51.14 -17.61 34.67
N ALA A 411 -50.03 -16.98 34.38
CA ALA A 411 -48.68 -17.36 34.82
C ALA A 411 -47.90 -16.14 35.25
N THR A 412 -47.19 -16.24 36.35
CA THR A 412 -46.24 -15.21 36.79
C THR A 412 -44.84 -15.81 36.67
N VAL A 413 -44.01 -15.21 35.83
CA VAL A 413 -42.62 -15.63 35.64
C VAL A 413 -41.71 -14.71 36.43
N THR A 414 -40.83 -15.28 37.23
CA THR A 414 -39.82 -14.58 38.00
C THR A 414 -38.47 -14.80 37.35
N ALA A 415 -37.60 -13.77 37.38
CA ALA A 415 -36.26 -13.84 36.86
C ALA A 415 -35.48 -15.02 37.47
N GLY A 416 -34.82 -15.82 36.64
CA GLY A 416 -34.03 -16.99 37.04
C GLY A 416 -34.84 -18.20 37.46
N GLN A 417 -36.20 -18.13 37.43
CA GLN A 417 -37.05 -19.23 37.88
C GLN A 417 -37.76 -19.94 36.71
N SER A 418 -38.02 -21.22 36.91
CA SER A 418 -38.80 -22.04 35.97
C SER A 418 -40.24 -22.20 36.48
N VAL A 419 -41.21 -21.84 35.67
CA VAL A 419 -42.64 -22.03 35.92
C VAL A 419 -43.15 -23.22 35.11
N VAL A 420 -43.77 -24.20 35.79
CA VAL A 420 -44.37 -25.36 35.14
C VAL A 420 -45.86 -25.33 35.36
N LEU A 421 -46.65 -25.29 34.32
CA LEU A 421 -48.09 -25.40 34.32
C LEU A 421 -48.50 -26.82 33.90
N ASN A 422 -49.04 -27.60 34.82
CA ASN A 422 -49.62 -28.90 34.48
C ASN A 422 -51.05 -28.68 33.94
N TRP A 423 -51.29 -29.19 32.74
CA TRP A 423 -52.52 -28.89 31.99
C TRP A 423 -53.48 -30.07 31.94
#